data_c3ff8f2d7b9fa47b89f7f21689d8356a
#
_entry.id   c3ff8f2d7b9fa47b89f7f21689d8356a
#
_cell.length_a   1.000
_cell.length_b   1.000
_cell.length_c   1.000
_cell.angle_alpha   90.00
_cell.angle_beta   90.00
_cell.angle_gamma   90.00
#
_symmetry.space_group_name_H-M   'P 1'
#
loop_
_entity.id
_entity.type
_entity.pdbx_description
1 polymer ?
#
loop_
_entity_poly.entity_id
_entity_poly.type
_entity_poly.pdbx_seq_one_letter_code
_entity_poly.pdbx_strand_id
1 'polypeptide(L)'
;MVAGIGVTLCLGAAVPQLPPEPLRPVEVTLHRFDRKRGSEATFREWIDYLRSHHRAAVATLGRERTYFEAMFTAPDEPSRLYWLEVKGAGGKPVESSNHELDRRHIAYMDAVLIKGSHARLQTENVLVPDFIVRAVAAEQREER
;
A
#
# COMPACT_ATOMS: atom_id res chain seq x y z
N MET A 1 -30.01 -67.05 -1.63
CA MET A 1 -29.78 -65.81 -2.35
C MET A 1 -29.02 -64.87 -1.48
N VAL A 2 -27.72 -64.63 -1.76
CA VAL A 2 -26.88 -63.75 -0.99
C VAL A 2 -26.55 -62.57 -1.91
N ALA A 3 -27.08 -61.39 -1.55
CA ALA A 3 -26.83 -60.17 -2.30
C ALA A 3 -25.49 -59.55 -1.87
N GLY A 4 -24.50 -59.53 -2.76
CA GLY A 4 -23.22 -58.90 -2.56
C GLY A 4 -23.34 -57.37 -2.76
N ILE A 5 -23.01 -56.61 -1.71
CA ILE A 5 -22.91 -55.16 -1.77
C ILE A 5 -21.50 -54.82 -2.28
N GLY A 6 -21.41 -54.38 -3.53
CA GLY A 6 -20.16 -53.84 -4.10
C GLY A 6 -19.89 -52.45 -3.56
N VAL A 7 -18.84 -52.28 -2.79
CA VAL A 7 -18.32 -50.97 -2.38
C VAL A 7 -17.38 -50.46 -3.46
N THR A 8 -17.83 -49.43 -4.21
CA THR A 8 -16.99 -48.77 -5.17
C THR A 8 -16.12 -47.71 -4.42
N LEU A 9 -14.84 -48.02 -4.24
CA LEU A 9 -13.85 -47.04 -3.77
C LEU A 9 -13.58 -46.04 -4.90
N CYS A 10 -14.08 -44.83 -4.78
CA CYS A 10 -13.62 -43.70 -5.60
C CYS A 10 -12.25 -43.27 -5.09
N LEU A 11 -11.19 -43.72 -5.74
CA LEU A 11 -9.85 -43.12 -5.60
C LEU A 11 -9.87 -41.71 -6.19
N GLY A 12 -10.15 -40.72 -5.33
CA GLY A 12 -9.95 -39.33 -5.69
C GLY A 12 -8.46 -39.09 -5.94
N ALA A 13 -8.04 -38.92 -7.18
CA ALA A 13 -6.69 -38.46 -7.47
C ALA A 13 -6.47 -37.09 -6.83
N ALA A 14 -5.57 -37.01 -5.85
CA ALA A 14 -5.14 -35.74 -5.28
C ALA A 14 -4.50 -34.92 -6.40
N VAL A 15 -5.12 -33.80 -6.74
CA VAL A 15 -4.55 -32.83 -7.66
C VAL A 15 -3.24 -32.34 -7.05
N PRO A 16 -2.11 -32.43 -7.76
CA PRO A 16 -0.84 -31.93 -7.24
C PRO A 16 -0.99 -30.44 -6.94
N GLN A 17 -0.89 -30.10 -5.65
CA GLN A 17 -0.89 -28.69 -5.24
C GLN A 17 0.47 -28.12 -5.63
N LEU A 18 0.48 -27.25 -6.62
CA LEU A 18 1.69 -26.51 -6.98
C LEU A 18 2.22 -25.78 -5.72
N PRO A 19 3.53 -25.78 -5.50
CA PRO A 19 4.09 -25.03 -4.38
C PRO A 19 3.64 -23.57 -4.48
N PRO A 20 3.33 -22.92 -3.34
CA PRO A 20 2.93 -21.51 -3.35
C PRO A 20 4.01 -20.69 -4.03
N GLU A 21 3.60 -19.91 -5.03
CA GLU A 21 4.52 -19.01 -5.71
C GLU A 21 5.10 -18.01 -4.69
N PRO A 22 6.43 -17.79 -4.70
CA PRO A 22 7.05 -16.89 -3.73
C PRO A 22 6.46 -15.49 -3.88
N LEU A 23 6.19 -14.84 -2.73
CA LEU A 23 5.78 -13.44 -2.69
C LEU A 23 6.76 -12.57 -3.45
N ARG A 24 6.25 -11.69 -4.30
CA ARG A 24 7.07 -10.60 -4.83
C ARG A 24 7.51 -9.72 -3.66
N PRO A 25 8.74 -9.22 -3.69
CA PRO A 25 9.21 -8.33 -2.65
C PRO A 25 8.25 -7.16 -2.44
N VAL A 26 7.91 -6.90 -1.19
CA VAL A 26 7.27 -5.66 -0.79
C VAL A 26 8.31 -4.77 -0.13
N GLU A 27 8.20 -3.49 -0.39
CA GLU A 27 9.08 -2.48 0.17
C GLU A 27 8.34 -1.71 1.25
N VAL A 28 8.92 -1.64 2.44
CA VAL A 28 8.43 -0.81 3.54
C VAL A 28 9.35 0.39 3.67
N THR A 29 8.82 1.57 3.41
CA THR A 29 9.61 2.81 3.41
C THR A 29 8.96 3.85 4.31
N LEU A 30 9.76 4.48 5.16
CA LEU A 30 9.37 5.68 5.89
C LEU A 30 10.10 6.88 5.27
N HIS A 31 9.31 7.77 4.71
CA HIS A 31 9.79 9.05 4.17
C HIS A 31 9.66 10.15 5.21
N ARG A 32 10.59 11.08 5.21
CA ARG A 32 10.52 12.33 5.96
C ARG A 32 10.61 13.51 5.00
N PHE A 33 9.76 14.49 5.19
CA PHE A 33 9.74 15.75 4.47
C PHE A 33 9.73 16.92 5.44
N ASP A 34 10.38 18.02 5.09
CA ASP A 34 10.22 19.27 5.82
C ASP A 34 9.09 20.09 5.17
N ARG A 35 8.25 20.70 6.01
CA ARG A 35 7.15 21.57 5.56
C ARG A 35 7.60 23.03 5.51
N LYS A 36 7.06 23.74 4.55
CA LYS A 36 7.30 25.19 4.42
C LYS A 36 6.73 25.93 5.63
N ARG A 37 7.45 26.94 6.09
CA ARG A 37 6.95 27.85 7.14
C ARG A 37 5.65 28.51 6.67
N GLY A 38 4.64 28.55 7.53
CA GLY A 38 3.34 29.14 7.20
C GLY A 38 2.42 28.27 6.35
N SER A 39 2.79 27.01 6.09
CA SER A 39 1.97 26.06 5.32
C SER A 39 0.95 25.29 6.15
N GLU A 40 0.79 25.62 7.44
CA GLU A 40 -0.03 24.83 8.40
C GLU A 40 -1.49 24.75 7.95
N ALA A 41 -2.08 25.85 7.51
CA ALA A 41 -3.47 25.89 7.03
C ALA A 41 -3.64 25.01 5.77
N THR A 42 -2.77 25.18 4.77
CA THR A 42 -2.78 24.40 3.53
C THR A 42 -2.52 22.91 3.80
N PHE A 43 -1.66 22.58 4.77
CA PHE A 43 -1.46 21.21 5.21
C PHE A 43 -2.74 20.61 5.80
N ARG A 44 -3.49 21.36 6.64
CA ARG A 44 -4.77 20.91 7.18
C ARG A 44 -5.80 20.70 6.06
N GLU A 45 -5.91 21.63 5.11
CA GLU A 45 -6.76 21.49 3.93
C GLU A 45 -6.42 20.22 3.12
N TRP A 46 -5.14 19.92 2.94
CA TRP A 46 -4.70 18.70 2.27
C TRP A 46 -5.18 17.43 2.99
N ILE A 47 -4.94 17.36 4.30
CA ILE A 47 -5.36 16.20 5.09
C ILE A 47 -6.88 16.05 5.09
N ASP A 48 -7.63 17.15 5.22
CA ASP A 48 -9.09 17.14 5.20
C ASP A 48 -9.63 16.78 3.80
N TYR A 49 -8.95 17.22 2.74
CA TYR A 49 -9.24 16.81 1.37
C TYR A 49 -9.10 15.29 1.19
N LEU A 50 -7.99 14.69 1.60
CA LEU A 50 -7.79 13.24 1.53
C LEU A 50 -8.83 12.47 2.37
N ARG A 51 -9.15 12.96 3.57
CA ARG A 51 -10.17 12.35 4.44
C ARG A 51 -11.56 12.40 3.83
N SER A 52 -11.96 13.54 3.28
CA SER A 52 -13.27 13.71 2.65
C SER A 52 -13.42 12.92 1.34
N HIS A 53 -12.31 12.61 0.66
CA HIS A 53 -12.25 11.82 -0.55
C HIS A 53 -11.63 10.43 -0.34
N HIS A 54 -11.69 9.91 0.89
CA HIS A 54 -11.00 8.70 1.32
C HIS A 54 -11.18 7.52 0.36
N ARG A 55 -12.42 7.23 -0.07
CA ARG A 55 -12.70 6.13 -1.00
C ARG A 55 -11.99 6.30 -2.34
N ALA A 56 -11.94 7.51 -2.87
CA ALA A 56 -11.25 7.80 -4.12
C ALA A 56 -9.73 7.72 -3.94
N ALA A 57 -9.19 8.20 -2.81
CA ALA A 57 -7.77 8.09 -2.48
C ALA A 57 -7.33 6.63 -2.36
N VAL A 58 -8.10 5.78 -1.69
CA VAL A 58 -7.80 4.34 -1.61
C VAL A 58 -7.83 3.69 -2.99
N ALA A 59 -8.75 4.10 -3.87
CA ALA A 59 -8.85 3.52 -5.22
C ALA A 59 -7.63 3.83 -6.11
N THR A 60 -6.87 4.92 -5.86
CA THR A 60 -5.66 5.24 -6.62
C THR A 60 -4.46 4.38 -6.23
N LEU A 61 -4.44 3.86 -4.99
CA LEU A 61 -3.33 3.06 -4.45
C LEU A 61 -3.08 1.76 -5.24
N GLY A 62 -4.13 1.13 -5.78
CA GLY A 62 -3.99 -0.10 -6.58
C GLY A 62 -3.07 0.09 -7.79
N ARG A 63 -3.22 1.20 -8.52
CA ARG A 63 -2.38 1.53 -9.67
C ARG A 63 -0.90 1.75 -9.27
N GLU A 64 -0.68 2.27 -8.08
CA GLU A 64 0.65 2.53 -7.52
C GLU A 64 1.26 1.28 -6.86
N ARG A 65 0.47 0.20 -6.75
CA ARG A 65 0.78 -1.00 -5.96
C ARG A 65 1.14 -0.67 -4.52
N THR A 66 0.46 0.32 -3.96
CA THR A 66 0.57 0.70 -2.57
C THR A 66 -0.46 -0.10 -1.77
N TYR A 67 0.02 -0.98 -0.88
CA TYR A 67 -0.83 -1.82 -0.03
C TYR A 67 -1.22 -1.13 1.27
N PHE A 68 -0.39 -0.21 1.70
CA PHE A 68 -0.63 0.59 2.90
C PHE A 68 0.08 1.92 2.80
N GLU A 69 -0.60 2.98 3.25
CA GLU A 69 -0.06 4.33 3.32
C GLU A 69 -0.56 5.03 4.59
N ALA A 70 0.33 5.74 5.27
CA ALA A 70 -0.03 6.56 6.42
C ALA A 70 0.88 7.78 6.56
N MET A 71 0.30 8.91 6.95
CA MET A 71 1.00 10.15 7.21
C MET A 71 0.98 10.49 8.70
N PHE A 72 2.11 10.96 9.22
CA PHE A 72 2.29 11.30 10.62
C PHE A 72 2.96 12.65 10.78
N THR A 73 2.60 13.33 11.86
CA THR A 73 3.33 14.49 12.38
C THR A 73 3.68 14.24 13.84
N ALA A 74 4.82 14.73 14.32
CA ALA A 74 5.22 14.66 15.72
C ALA A 74 4.97 16.02 16.38
N PRO A 75 4.40 16.08 17.60
CA PRO A 75 4.14 17.34 18.30
C PRO A 75 5.40 18.18 18.57
N ASP A 76 6.52 17.51 18.82
CA ASP A 76 7.85 18.11 19.06
C ASP A 76 8.57 18.52 17.76
N GLU A 77 8.12 18.02 16.60
CA GLU A 77 8.65 18.34 15.27
C GLU A 77 7.53 18.79 14.30
N PRO A 78 6.79 19.85 14.61
CA PRO A 78 5.60 20.24 13.85
C PRO A 78 5.89 20.66 12.39
N SER A 79 7.14 20.94 12.08
CA SER A 79 7.60 21.28 10.73
C SER A 79 7.90 20.06 9.85
N ARG A 80 7.75 18.84 10.37
CA ARG A 80 8.03 17.61 9.63
C ARG A 80 6.77 16.82 9.32
N LEU A 81 6.80 16.15 8.18
CA LEU A 81 5.84 15.13 7.77
C LEU A 81 6.59 13.82 7.62
N TYR A 82 6.08 12.78 8.25
CA TYR A 82 6.53 11.41 8.06
C TYR A 82 5.47 10.65 7.27
N TRP A 83 5.91 9.89 6.30
CA TRP A 83 5.02 9.19 5.37
C TRP A 83 5.48 7.75 5.23
N LEU A 84 4.70 6.81 5.76
CA LEU A 84 4.94 5.39 5.66
C LEU A 84 4.23 4.83 4.43
N GLU A 85 4.97 4.10 3.61
CA GLU A 85 4.45 3.36 2.47
C GLU A 85 4.85 1.89 2.55
N VAL A 86 3.92 1.00 2.14
CA VAL A 86 4.19 -0.41 1.87
C VAL A 86 3.81 -0.67 0.42
N LYS A 87 4.80 -0.88 -0.44
CA LYS A 87 4.62 -0.99 -1.90
C LYS A 87 5.06 -2.34 -2.45
N GLY A 88 4.35 -2.81 -3.46
CA GLY A 88 4.74 -3.93 -4.30
C GLY A 88 5.55 -3.47 -5.52
N ALA A 89 6.21 -4.41 -6.18
CA ALA A 89 6.97 -4.14 -7.39
C ALA A 89 6.06 -3.78 -8.59
N GLY A 90 6.51 -2.85 -9.43
CA GLY A 90 5.89 -2.52 -10.73
C GLY A 90 4.72 -1.54 -10.67
N GLY A 91 4.51 -0.84 -9.55
CA GLY A 91 3.53 0.25 -9.45
C GLY A 91 3.91 1.45 -10.33
N LYS A 92 2.89 2.21 -10.73
CA LYS A 92 3.09 3.46 -11.49
C LYS A 92 3.21 4.64 -10.52
N PRO A 93 4.10 5.59 -10.76
CA PRO A 93 4.22 6.77 -9.90
C PRO A 93 2.95 7.64 -9.98
N VAL A 94 2.61 8.29 -8.86
CA VAL A 94 1.45 9.16 -8.75
C VAL A 94 1.49 10.30 -9.79
N GLU A 95 2.66 10.82 -10.11
CA GLU A 95 2.88 11.89 -11.08
C GLU A 95 2.44 11.51 -12.50
N SER A 96 2.37 10.21 -12.80
CA SER A 96 1.88 9.71 -14.09
C SER A 96 0.36 9.56 -14.15
N SER A 97 -0.35 9.95 -13.09
CA SER A 97 -1.80 9.82 -12.99
C SER A 97 -2.54 10.98 -13.66
N ASN A 98 -3.63 10.63 -14.37
CA ASN A 98 -4.60 11.62 -14.87
C ASN A 98 -5.81 11.78 -13.93
N HIS A 99 -5.80 11.12 -12.78
CA HIS A 99 -6.89 11.21 -11.82
C HIS A 99 -6.90 12.59 -11.14
N GLU A 100 -8.07 13.19 -10.98
CA GLU A 100 -8.22 14.53 -10.39
C GLU A 100 -7.68 14.59 -8.96
N LEU A 101 -7.94 13.54 -8.17
CA LEU A 101 -7.46 13.44 -6.80
C LEU A 101 -5.93 13.49 -6.75
N ASP A 102 -5.25 12.73 -7.61
CA ASP A 102 -3.78 12.66 -7.63
C ASP A 102 -3.17 14.00 -8.04
N ARG A 103 -3.76 14.69 -9.02
CA ARG A 103 -3.32 16.04 -9.41
C ARG A 103 -3.44 17.04 -8.24
N ARG A 104 -4.56 17.00 -7.50
CA ARG A 104 -4.73 17.86 -6.32
C ARG A 104 -3.80 17.48 -5.18
N HIS A 105 -3.59 16.18 -4.98
CA HIS A 105 -2.63 15.67 -4.01
C HIS A 105 -1.22 16.21 -4.29
N ILE A 106 -0.73 16.12 -5.52
CA ILE A 106 0.56 16.65 -5.94
C ILE A 106 0.62 18.18 -5.75
N ALA A 107 -0.45 18.89 -6.09
CA ALA A 107 -0.50 20.35 -5.89
C ALA A 107 -0.38 20.73 -4.41
N TYR A 108 -1.00 19.97 -3.50
CA TYR A 108 -0.82 20.15 -2.06
C TYR A 108 0.59 19.82 -1.60
N MET A 109 1.19 18.74 -2.10
CA MET A 109 2.60 18.41 -1.82
C MET A 109 3.51 19.58 -2.21
N ASP A 110 3.36 20.10 -3.42
CA ASP A 110 4.15 21.24 -3.90
C ASP A 110 3.91 22.51 -3.08
N ALA A 111 2.70 22.75 -2.61
CA ALA A 111 2.38 23.92 -1.79
C ALA A 111 2.96 23.82 -0.36
N VAL A 112 2.98 22.62 0.21
CA VAL A 112 3.29 22.38 1.63
C VAL A 112 4.75 21.97 1.86
N LEU A 113 5.32 21.13 0.99
CA LEU A 113 6.63 20.50 1.23
C LEU A 113 7.77 21.36 0.65
N ILE A 114 8.89 21.34 1.34
CA ILE A 114 10.12 21.99 0.85
C ILE A 114 10.73 21.06 -0.21
N LYS A 115 10.87 21.56 -1.43
CA LYS A 115 11.49 20.81 -2.53
C LYS A 115 12.91 20.38 -2.17
N GLY A 116 13.22 19.11 -2.34
CA GLY A 116 14.53 18.54 -2.03
C GLY A 116 14.76 18.20 -0.55
N SER A 117 13.77 18.42 0.33
CA SER A 117 13.87 18.03 1.76
C SER A 117 13.58 16.54 2.02
N HIS A 118 13.14 15.83 0.99
CA HIS A 118 12.83 14.41 1.09
C HIS A 118 14.04 13.59 1.57
N ALA A 119 13.83 12.83 2.62
CA ALA A 119 14.76 11.83 3.10
C ALA A 119 14.03 10.49 3.27
N ARG A 120 14.64 9.43 2.78
CA ARG A 120 14.20 8.07 3.04
C ARG A 120 14.92 7.56 4.27
N LEU A 121 14.18 7.11 5.28
CA LEU A 121 14.75 6.56 6.49
C LEU A 121 15.18 5.11 6.23
N GLN A 122 16.23 4.70 6.91
CA GLN A 122 16.70 3.31 6.87
C GLN A 122 15.70 2.42 7.62
N THR A 123 15.23 1.37 6.97
CA THR A 123 14.40 0.36 7.60
C THR A 123 15.28 -0.62 8.35
N GLU A 124 15.17 -0.66 9.67
CA GLU A 124 15.99 -1.54 10.52
C GLU A 124 15.38 -2.93 10.69
N ASN A 125 14.04 -3.01 10.77
CA ASN A 125 13.32 -4.28 10.91
C ASN A 125 11.88 -4.16 10.44
N VAL A 126 11.35 -5.25 9.86
CA VAL A 126 9.94 -5.38 9.45
C VAL A 126 9.41 -6.72 9.95
N LEU A 127 8.38 -6.69 10.78
CA LEU A 127 7.67 -7.87 11.27
C LEU A 127 6.26 -7.87 10.69
N VAL A 128 5.94 -8.89 9.91
CA VAL A 128 4.64 -9.01 9.23
C VAL A 128 4.00 -10.34 9.60
N PRO A 129 2.81 -10.36 10.23
CA PRO A 129 2.08 -11.58 10.51
C PRO A 129 1.64 -12.32 9.25
N ASP A 130 1.55 -13.65 9.32
CA ASP A 130 1.22 -14.51 8.19
C ASP A 130 -0.10 -14.16 7.49
N PHE A 131 -1.11 -13.65 8.20
CA PHE A 131 -2.38 -13.29 7.57
C PHE A 131 -2.22 -12.10 6.62
N ILE A 132 -1.35 -11.13 6.94
CA ILE A 132 -1.02 -10.01 6.05
C ILE A 132 -0.24 -10.52 4.83
N VAL A 133 0.74 -11.41 5.08
CA VAL A 133 1.51 -12.04 4.00
C VAL A 133 0.58 -12.73 2.99
N ARG A 134 -0.42 -13.49 3.51
CA ARG A 134 -1.41 -14.15 2.64
C ARG A 134 -2.32 -13.16 1.89
N ALA A 135 -2.73 -12.07 2.52
CA ALA A 135 -3.54 -11.04 1.87
C ALA A 135 -2.78 -10.38 0.71
N VAL A 136 -1.53 -9.97 0.94
CA VAL A 136 -0.66 -9.41 -0.12
C VAL A 136 -0.44 -10.41 -1.26
N ALA A 137 -0.24 -11.70 -0.93
CA ALA A 137 -0.09 -12.76 -1.94
C ALA A 137 -1.35 -12.95 -2.78
N ALA A 138 -2.53 -12.83 -2.18
CA ALA A 138 -3.79 -12.91 -2.91
C ALA A 138 -3.93 -11.75 -3.90
N GLU A 139 -3.71 -10.52 -3.45
CA GLU A 139 -3.74 -9.32 -4.28
C GLU A 139 -2.75 -9.42 -5.46
N GLN A 140 -1.53 -9.85 -5.20
CA GLN A 140 -0.51 -10.01 -6.26
C GLN A 140 -0.89 -11.06 -7.32
N ARG A 141 -1.77 -12.00 -7.01
CA ARG A 141 -2.28 -12.99 -7.99
C ARG A 141 -3.41 -12.45 -8.85
N GLU A 142 -4.30 -11.65 -8.29
CA GLU A 142 -5.44 -11.06 -9.01
C GLU A 142 -4.99 -10.06 -10.07
N GLU A 143 -3.83 -9.47 -9.92
CA GLU A 143 -3.25 -8.48 -10.83
C GLU A 143 -2.53 -9.09 -12.06
N ARG A 144 -2.52 -10.40 -12.23
CA ARG A 144 -1.90 -11.12 -13.36
C ARG A 144 -2.90 -11.48 -14.43
#